data_3a42f2cdfae6ab32777198668e70ffc1
#
_entry.id   3a42f2cdfae6ab32777198668e70ffc1
#
_cell.length_a   1.000
_cell.length_b   1.000
_cell.length_c   1.000
_cell.angle_alpha   90.00
_cell.angle_beta   90.00
_cell.angle_gamma   90.00
#
_symmetry.space_group_name_H-M   'P 1'
#
loop_
_entity.id
_entity.type
_entity.pdbx_description
1 polymer ?
#
loop_
_entity_poly.entity_id
_entity_poly.type
_entity_poly.pdbx_seq_one_letter_code
_entity_poly.pdbx_strand_id
1 'polypeptide(L)'
;MFSKHQGNRFKTLQASSILVLSSFVVFALFLWQGHKGFSLWDEGYLWYGAQRVLLGEVPLRDFMSYDPGRYYWSAVLMSLWGDNGIMALRGAVAVFQVIGLFAGLFLIARSTTNQSLAYLLLAAAILALWMFPRHKLFDISLSILLIGVLVFLIRQPTSMRYFLAGMCIGLVAVFGRNHGVYGVLGSLCVMAWLTIGRADQPGFIRGFMLWAAGVIVGFAPVLLMTLLVPGFVMVFWESIRFLFEVKATNLPLPVPWPWTVPFGSVSVDEAIRGVLVGLFFIGTIAFGIFAIAWVVWKKFRREPVAPVLVATAFLALPYAHYAYSRADVGHLAQGIFPLLMGCLALLAAQPARIKWPSVFLLSGASLWVMLVLHPGWQCGAGKHCVSIEVSGSELNVAPDTASNVHLLRKLADEYAPHGRSFVAAPFWPGAYPLLARKSPMWEIYALFPRNEVFQQLEIERIRAANPGFILIYDLSLDGREELRFRNTHPLIHQYILDNFEPVPGSPDPAYQIYKSA
;
A
#
# COMPACT_ATOMS: atom_id res chain seq x y z
N MET A 1 -21.28 41.39 -7.63
CA MET A 1 -19.85 41.06 -7.34
C MET A 1 -19.62 40.52 -5.92
N PHE A 2 -20.32 41.01 -4.89
CA PHE A 2 -20.20 40.58 -3.47
C PHE A 2 -20.58 39.12 -3.19
N SER A 3 -21.56 38.52 -3.88
CA SER A 3 -22.03 37.14 -3.65
C SER A 3 -21.03 36.07 -4.08
N LYS A 4 -20.22 36.31 -5.14
CA LYS A 4 -19.17 35.37 -5.59
C LYS A 4 -17.96 35.32 -4.62
N HIS A 5 -17.63 36.44 -3.96
CA HIS A 5 -16.54 36.50 -2.98
C HIS A 5 -16.87 35.81 -1.67
N GLN A 6 -18.10 35.92 -1.17
CA GLN A 6 -18.55 35.21 0.03
C GLN A 6 -18.58 33.68 -0.20
N GLY A 7 -19.11 33.24 -1.34
CA GLY A 7 -19.12 31.82 -1.69
C GLY A 7 -17.72 31.19 -1.81
N ASN A 8 -16.73 31.94 -2.28
CA ASN A 8 -15.34 31.46 -2.34
C ASN A 8 -14.67 31.40 -0.95
N ARG A 9 -14.89 32.40 -0.09
CA ARG A 9 -14.36 32.37 1.30
C ARG A 9 -14.91 31.20 2.11
N PHE A 10 -16.22 30.92 2.01
CA PHE A 10 -16.84 29.77 2.70
C PHE A 10 -16.26 28.42 2.23
N LYS A 11 -16.01 28.25 0.93
CA LYS A 11 -15.41 27.04 0.36
C LYS A 11 -13.95 26.86 0.77
N THR A 12 -13.22 27.96 0.88
CA THR A 12 -11.80 27.94 1.31
C THR A 12 -11.69 27.59 2.79
N LEU A 13 -12.51 28.20 3.65
CA LEU A 13 -12.56 27.89 5.08
C LEU A 13 -12.92 26.40 5.32
N GLN A 14 -13.85 25.84 4.55
CA GLN A 14 -14.20 24.43 4.65
C GLN A 14 -13.03 23.50 4.25
N ALA A 15 -12.29 23.83 3.19
CA ALA A 15 -11.13 23.05 2.77
C ALA A 15 -10.02 23.10 3.82
N SER A 16 -9.71 24.27 4.38
CA SER A 16 -8.72 24.43 5.44
C SER A 16 -9.09 23.65 6.71
N SER A 17 -10.37 23.67 7.11
CA SER A 17 -10.83 22.90 8.28
C SER A 17 -10.71 21.38 8.06
N ILE A 18 -10.97 20.89 6.84
CA ILE A 18 -10.80 19.47 6.51
C ILE A 18 -9.32 19.09 6.50
N LEU A 19 -8.44 19.98 6.00
CA LEU A 19 -6.99 19.74 6.05
C LEU A 19 -6.50 19.66 7.49
N VAL A 20 -6.92 20.58 8.34
CA VAL A 20 -6.59 20.57 9.78
C VAL A 20 -7.10 19.29 10.44
N LEU A 21 -8.33 18.87 10.16
CA LEU A 21 -8.89 17.63 10.69
C LEU A 21 -8.09 16.42 10.23
N SER A 22 -7.75 16.33 8.94
CA SER A 22 -6.98 15.21 8.39
C SER A 22 -5.57 15.15 8.99
N SER A 23 -4.91 16.31 9.12
CA SER A 23 -3.60 16.41 9.75
C SER A 23 -3.65 16.01 11.22
N PHE A 24 -4.67 16.47 11.95
CA PHE A 24 -4.85 16.13 13.36
C PHE A 24 -5.09 14.62 13.55
N VAL A 25 -5.95 14.01 12.74
CA VAL A 25 -6.25 12.56 12.83
C VAL A 25 -4.99 11.73 12.55
N VAL A 26 -4.26 12.06 11.48
CA VAL A 26 -3.03 11.33 11.15
C VAL A 26 -1.95 11.56 12.22
N PHE A 27 -1.81 12.78 12.73
CA PHE A 27 -0.88 13.08 13.82
C PHE A 27 -1.24 12.32 15.10
N ALA A 28 -2.51 12.26 15.48
CA ALA A 28 -2.97 11.48 16.63
C ALA A 28 -2.69 9.98 16.44
N LEU A 29 -2.91 9.42 15.23
CA LEU A 29 -2.53 8.05 14.91
C LEU A 29 -1.02 7.84 15.00
N PHE A 30 -0.23 8.80 14.51
CA PHE A 30 1.23 8.72 14.57
C PHE A 30 1.71 8.72 16.03
N LEU A 31 1.17 9.59 16.89
CA LEU A 31 1.48 9.58 18.32
C LEU A 31 1.07 8.26 18.99
N TRP A 32 -0.08 7.72 18.64
CA TRP A 32 -0.60 6.48 19.23
C TRP A 32 0.22 5.26 18.86
N GLN A 33 0.67 5.16 17.60
CA GLN A 33 1.29 3.93 17.09
C GLN A 33 2.63 4.12 16.37
N GLY A 34 3.13 5.34 16.23
CA GLY A 34 4.38 5.63 15.50
C GLY A 34 5.59 4.90 16.09
N HIS A 35 5.69 4.82 17.42
CA HIS A 35 6.74 4.11 18.14
C HIS A 35 6.38 2.66 18.51
N LYS A 36 5.34 2.07 17.89
CA LYS A 36 4.87 0.71 18.20
C LYS A 36 4.91 -0.21 16.99
N GLY A 37 5.30 -1.46 17.24
CA GLY A 37 5.47 -2.47 16.20
C GLY A 37 6.66 -2.17 15.28
N PHE A 38 7.22 -3.22 14.71
CA PHE A 38 8.23 -3.16 13.67
C PHE A 38 8.17 -4.45 12.86
N SER A 39 8.27 -4.36 11.54
CA SER A 39 8.31 -5.51 10.66
C SER A 39 9.61 -5.53 9.88
N LEU A 40 10.42 -6.57 10.09
CA LEU A 40 11.61 -6.86 9.28
C LEU A 40 11.26 -7.19 7.82
N TRP A 41 10.00 -7.59 7.56
CA TRP A 41 9.48 -7.97 6.26
C TRP A 41 9.08 -6.73 5.44
N ASP A 42 7.82 -6.40 5.43
CA ASP A 42 7.20 -5.41 4.54
C ASP A 42 7.59 -3.96 4.84
N GLU A 43 7.62 -3.57 6.14
CA GLU A 43 8.06 -2.22 6.52
C GLU A 43 9.56 -2.08 6.26
N GLY A 44 10.32 -3.15 6.55
CA GLY A 44 11.74 -3.24 6.25
C GLY A 44 12.06 -3.13 4.76
N TYR A 45 11.20 -3.70 3.90
CA TYR A 45 11.34 -3.61 2.45
C TYR A 45 11.22 -2.15 1.94
N LEU A 46 10.24 -1.42 2.45
CA LEU A 46 10.09 0.00 2.12
C LEU A 46 11.24 0.84 2.69
N TRP A 47 11.65 0.55 3.94
CA TRP A 47 12.71 1.28 4.62
C TRP A 47 14.06 1.09 3.95
N TYR A 48 14.43 -0.15 3.63
CA TYR A 48 15.66 -0.44 2.88
C TYR A 48 15.72 0.36 1.57
N GLY A 49 14.66 0.30 0.75
CA GLY A 49 14.64 0.99 -0.53
C GLY A 49 14.72 2.51 -0.39
N ALA A 50 14.04 3.12 0.59
CA ALA A 50 14.13 4.56 0.85
C ALA A 50 15.55 4.96 1.28
N GLN A 51 16.18 4.17 2.15
CA GLN A 51 17.55 4.39 2.58
C GLN A 51 18.56 4.25 1.43
N ARG A 52 18.37 3.24 0.53
CA ARG A 52 19.26 3.05 -0.64
C ARG A 52 19.16 4.21 -1.63
N VAL A 53 17.96 4.75 -1.83
CA VAL A 53 17.77 5.96 -2.67
C VAL A 53 18.47 7.17 -2.07
N LEU A 54 18.44 7.38 -0.75
CA LEU A 54 19.22 8.42 -0.08
C LEU A 54 20.73 8.30 -0.33
N LEU A 55 21.21 7.07 -0.52
CA LEU A 55 22.61 6.77 -0.82
C LEU A 55 22.92 6.77 -2.32
N GLY A 56 21.98 7.24 -3.16
CA GLY A 56 22.17 7.42 -4.61
C GLY A 56 21.86 6.19 -5.47
N GLU A 57 21.31 5.11 -4.89
CA GLU A 57 20.90 3.94 -5.66
C GLU A 57 19.53 4.11 -6.31
N VAL A 58 19.32 3.38 -7.39
CA VAL A 58 18.12 3.49 -8.23
C VAL A 58 17.22 2.26 -7.99
N PRO A 59 15.94 2.46 -7.59
CA PRO A 59 14.97 1.37 -7.44
C PRO A 59 14.85 0.56 -8.72
N LEU A 60 14.60 -0.74 -8.60
CA LEU A 60 14.57 -1.77 -9.65
C LEU A 60 15.94 -2.09 -10.26
N ARG A 61 16.83 -1.11 -10.46
CA ARG A 61 18.16 -1.34 -11.04
C ARG A 61 19.13 -1.93 -10.02
N ASP A 62 19.28 -1.26 -8.88
CA ASP A 62 20.33 -1.59 -7.90
C ASP A 62 19.83 -2.50 -6.80
N PHE A 63 18.54 -2.59 -6.61
CA PHE A 63 17.88 -3.48 -5.64
C PHE A 63 16.43 -3.75 -6.06
N MET A 64 15.90 -4.90 -5.64
CA MET A 64 14.49 -5.24 -5.80
C MET A 64 13.60 -4.23 -5.08
N SER A 65 12.62 -3.69 -5.77
CA SER A 65 11.78 -2.63 -5.22
C SER A 65 10.37 -2.62 -5.79
N TYR A 66 9.46 -1.92 -5.11
CA TYR A 66 8.23 -1.42 -5.72
C TYR A 66 8.52 -0.32 -6.74
N ASP A 67 7.46 0.32 -7.25
CA ASP A 67 7.60 1.44 -8.19
C ASP A 67 8.33 2.64 -7.56
N PRO A 68 9.14 3.39 -8.34
CA PRO A 68 10.13 4.34 -7.82
C PRO A 68 9.57 5.49 -6.98
N GLY A 69 8.36 5.99 -7.31
CA GLY A 69 7.81 7.21 -6.71
C GLY A 69 7.75 7.19 -5.18
N ARG A 70 7.38 6.05 -4.57
CA ARG A 70 7.30 5.92 -3.11
C ARG A 70 8.67 6.03 -2.42
N TYR A 71 9.72 5.55 -3.05
CA TYR A 71 11.08 5.63 -2.51
C TYR A 71 11.64 7.04 -2.64
N TYR A 72 11.49 7.68 -3.80
CA TYR A 72 11.92 9.07 -3.99
C TYR A 72 11.15 10.04 -3.08
N TRP A 73 9.82 9.86 -2.92
CA TRP A 73 9.03 10.62 -1.96
C TRP A 73 9.59 10.49 -0.55
N SER A 74 9.81 9.26 -0.09
CA SER A 74 10.33 8.98 1.25
C SER A 74 11.73 9.54 1.43
N ALA A 75 12.62 9.31 0.47
CA ALA A 75 14.00 9.79 0.50
C ALA A 75 14.10 11.31 0.55
N VAL A 76 13.28 12.04 -0.23
CA VAL A 76 13.26 13.51 -0.20
C VAL A 76 12.89 14.02 1.20
N LEU A 77 11.82 13.49 1.82
CA LEU A 77 11.40 13.95 3.14
C LEU A 77 12.40 13.54 4.23
N MET A 78 12.92 12.32 4.18
CA MET A 78 13.96 11.84 5.09
C MET A 78 15.24 12.71 4.98
N SER A 79 15.64 13.09 3.76
CA SER A 79 16.76 13.99 3.53
C SER A 79 16.52 15.40 4.11
N LEU A 80 15.31 15.94 3.94
CA LEU A 80 14.94 17.25 4.51
C LEU A 80 14.97 17.25 6.04
N TRP A 81 14.69 16.12 6.68
CA TRP A 81 14.78 15.97 8.14
C TRP A 81 16.18 15.58 8.62
N GLY A 82 17.09 15.24 7.72
CA GLY A 82 18.45 14.81 8.05
C GLY A 82 18.50 13.47 8.80
N ASP A 83 17.49 12.62 8.62
CA ASP A 83 17.37 11.33 9.29
C ASP A 83 16.99 10.23 8.28
N ASN A 84 17.65 9.08 8.35
CA ASN A 84 17.41 7.89 7.52
C ASN A 84 16.81 6.71 8.30
N GLY A 85 16.40 6.94 9.54
CA GLY A 85 15.82 5.96 10.44
C GLY A 85 14.37 5.60 10.11
N ILE A 86 13.87 4.60 10.82
CA ILE A 86 12.52 4.09 10.64
C ILE A 86 11.44 5.14 10.97
N MET A 87 11.70 6.03 11.93
CA MET A 87 10.74 7.06 12.32
C MET A 87 10.62 8.15 11.26
N ALA A 88 11.72 8.51 10.59
CA ALA A 88 11.69 9.43 9.47
C ALA A 88 10.91 8.83 8.28
N LEU A 89 11.08 7.53 7.99
CA LEU A 89 10.25 6.84 7.00
C LEU A 89 8.77 6.89 7.37
N ARG A 90 8.41 6.56 8.62
CA ARG A 90 7.03 6.60 9.11
C ARG A 90 6.42 8.00 8.99
N GLY A 91 7.21 9.03 9.27
CA GLY A 91 6.83 10.43 9.07
C GLY A 91 6.55 10.75 7.60
N ALA A 92 7.45 10.34 6.70
CA ALA A 92 7.30 10.57 5.24
C ALA A 92 6.03 9.91 4.68
N VAL A 93 5.73 8.70 5.15
CA VAL A 93 4.51 7.96 4.80
C VAL A 93 3.27 8.61 5.41
N ALA A 94 3.34 9.12 6.66
CA ALA A 94 2.25 9.83 7.32
C ALA A 94 1.86 11.12 6.59
N VAL A 95 2.82 11.86 6.03
CA VAL A 95 2.52 13.03 5.17
C VAL A 95 1.69 12.63 3.96
N PHE A 96 2.03 11.51 3.31
CA PHE A 96 1.24 10.99 2.18
C PHE A 96 -0.16 10.52 2.62
N GLN A 97 -0.26 9.93 3.82
CA GLN A 97 -1.54 9.57 4.45
C GLN A 97 -2.45 10.79 4.67
N VAL A 98 -1.90 11.93 5.11
CA VAL A 98 -2.67 13.19 5.25
C VAL A 98 -3.28 13.59 3.91
N ILE A 99 -2.52 13.51 2.80
CA ILE A 99 -3.01 13.85 1.46
C ILE A 99 -4.19 12.94 1.07
N GLY A 100 -4.06 11.63 1.28
CA GLY A 100 -5.13 10.66 1.00
C GLY A 100 -6.38 10.90 1.85
N LEU A 101 -6.22 11.04 3.16
CA LEU A 101 -7.35 11.27 4.08
C LEU A 101 -8.04 12.61 3.81
N PHE A 102 -7.27 13.66 3.54
CA PHE A 102 -7.81 14.97 3.14
C PHE A 102 -8.66 14.84 1.88
N ALA A 103 -8.15 14.17 0.83
CA ALA A 103 -8.90 13.97 -0.39
C ALA A 103 -10.22 13.22 -0.14
N GLY A 104 -10.18 12.15 0.65
CA GLY A 104 -11.38 11.38 1.01
C GLY A 104 -12.43 12.21 1.76
N LEU A 105 -12.02 12.89 2.83
CA LEU A 105 -12.93 13.74 3.61
C LEU A 105 -13.48 14.93 2.82
N PHE A 106 -12.65 15.53 1.96
CA PHE A 106 -13.06 16.61 1.09
C PHE A 106 -14.14 16.18 0.08
N LEU A 107 -14.01 14.97 -0.48
CA LEU A 107 -15.02 14.41 -1.37
C LEU A 107 -16.34 14.11 -0.64
N ILE A 108 -16.26 13.53 0.56
CA ILE A 108 -17.43 13.24 1.40
C ILE A 108 -18.11 14.54 1.83
N ALA A 109 -17.36 15.53 2.30
CA ALA A 109 -17.91 16.83 2.71
C ALA A 109 -18.63 17.56 1.56
N ARG A 110 -18.21 17.30 0.31
CA ARG A 110 -18.84 17.91 -0.89
C ARG A 110 -19.90 17.04 -1.56
N SER A 111 -20.21 15.88 -0.99
CA SER A 111 -21.27 15.01 -1.52
C SER A 111 -22.69 15.55 -1.22
N THR A 112 -22.85 16.35 -0.16
CA THR A 112 -24.10 17.02 0.22
C THR A 112 -23.84 18.46 0.72
N THR A 113 -24.88 19.29 0.80
CA THR A 113 -24.77 20.71 1.19
C THR A 113 -24.58 20.92 2.70
N ASN A 114 -25.08 20.00 3.55
CA ASN A 114 -25.12 20.14 5.01
C ASN A 114 -24.53 18.92 5.71
N GLN A 115 -23.20 18.77 5.68
CA GLN A 115 -22.53 17.75 6.48
C GLN A 115 -22.28 18.23 7.90
N SER A 116 -22.73 17.44 8.89
CA SER A 116 -22.38 17.69 10.28
C SER A 116 -20.93 17.32 10.56
N LEU A 117 -20.29 18.06 11.48
CA LEU A 117 -18.94 17.72 11.94
C LEU A 117 -18.87 16.29 12.50
N ALA A 118 -19.90 15.84 13.25
CA ALA A 118 -19.96 14.48 13.77
C ALA A 118 -19.90 13.41 12.68
N TYR A 119 -20.56 13.64 11.53
CA TYR A 119 -20.47 12.73 10.40
C TYR A 119 -19.06 12.67 9.79
N LEU A 120 -18.42 13.83 9.65
CA LEU A 120 -17.04 13.90 9.14
C LEU A 120 -16.03 13.26 10.09
N LEU A 121 -16.24 13.38 11.40
CA LEU A 121 -15.41 12.69 12.41
C LEU A 121 -15.55 11.17 12.32
N LEU A 122 -16.77 10.63 12.18
CA LEU A 122 -16.99 9.20 11.97
C LEU A 122 -16.41 8.72 10.64
N ALA A 123 -16.58 9.49 9.56
CA ALA A 123 -15.97 9.19 8.27
C ALA A 123 -14.43 9.19 8.37
N ALA A 124 -13.84 10.15 9.07
CA ALA A 124 -12.40 10.21 9.32
C ALA A 124 -11.92 8.99 10.11
N ALA A 125 -12.66 8.58 11.14
CA ALA A 125 -12.33 7.41 11.94
C ALA A 125 -12.40 6.11 11.10
N ILE A 126 -13.47 5.92 10.30
CA ILE A 126 -13.60 4.78 9.40
C ILE A 126 -12.43 4.73 8.41
N LEU A 127 -12.19 5.82 7.68
CA LEU A 127 -11.13 5.84 6.67
C LEU A 127 -9.76 5.62 7.31
N ALA A 128 -9.48 6.29 8.44
CA ALA A 128 -8.20 6.18 9.14
C ALA A 128 -7.93 4.78 9.71
N LEU A 129 -8.96 4.08 10.20
CA LEU A 129 -8.84 2.67 10.64
C LEU A 129 -8.43 1.75 9.47
N TRP A 130 -9.01 1.95 8.30
CA TRP A 130 -8.67 1.17 7.11
C TRP A 130 -7.36 1.62 6.44
N MET A 131 -6.78 2.76 6.82
CA MET A 131 -5.45 3.19 6.36
C MET A 131 -4.33 2.43 7.10
N PHE A 132 -4.29 1.13 6.89
CA PHE A 132 -3.35 0.17 7.46
C PHE A 132 -3.18 -1.02 6.50
N PRO A 133 -2.00 -1.67 6.39
CA PRO A 133 -0.77 -1.46 7.15
C PRO A 133 0.05 -0.23 6.68
N ARG A 134 0.96 0.24 7.53
CA ARG A 134 1.72 1.49 7.31
C ARG A 134 2.53 1.50 6.01
N HIS A 135 3.20 0.41 5.67
CA HIS A 135 4.01 0.29 4.45
C HIS A 135 3.17 0.34 3.15
N LYS A 136 1.83 0.21 3.25
CA LYS A 136 0.88 0.28 2.14
C LYS A 136 0.08 1.58 2.07
N LEU A 137 0.42 2.59 2.89
CA LEU A 137 -0.28 3.87 2.90
C LEU A 137 -0.19 4.63 1.58
N PHE A 138 0.86 4.41 0.78
CA PHE A 138 0.90 4.89 -0.60
C PHE A 138 -0.23 4.30 -1.43
N ASP A 139 -0.34 2.98 -1.47
CA ASP A 139 -1.37 2.25 -2.23
C ASP A 139 -2.79 2.68 -1.82
N ILE A 140 -3.03 2.75 -0.52
CA ILE A 140 -4.29 3.19 0.08
C ILE A 140 -4.63 4.63 -0.31
N SER A 141 -3.69 5.56 -0.14
CA SER A 141 -3.92 6.97 -0.47
C SER A 141 -4.14 7.18 -1.96
N LEU A 142 -3.42 6.45 -2.82
CA LEU A 142 -3.60 6.48 -4.27
C LEU A 142 -5.01 6.03 -4.69
N SER A 143 -5.59 5.04 -4.02
CA SER A 143 -6.95 4.59 -4.30
C SER A 143 -7.97 5.71 -4.07
N ILE A 144 -7.82 6.47 -2.99
CA ILE A 144 -8.67 7.62 -2.66
C ILE A 144 -8.44 8.77 -3.66
N LEU A 145 -7.18 9.06 -3.98
CA LEU A 145 -6.81 10.11 -4.92
C LEU A 145 -7.38 9.86 -6.31
N LEU A 146 -7.37 8.60 -6.78
CA LEU A 146 -7.99 8.22 -8.07
C LEU A 146 -9.50 8.49 -8.08
N ILE A 147 -10.21 8.25 -6.97
CA ILE A 147 -11.63 8.65 -6.86
C ILE A 147 -11.74 10.17 -7.07
N GLY A 148 -10.87 10.95 -6.44
CA GLY A 148 -10.82 12.41 -6.59
C GLY A 148 -10.57 12.86 -8.03
N VAL A 149 -9.62 12.22 -8.72
CA VAL A 149 -9.29 12.50 -10.13
C VAL A 149 -10.50 12.24 -11.04
N LEU A 150 -11.20 11.12 -10.85
CA LEU A 150 -12.39 10.83 -11.64
C LEU A 150 -13.53 11.79 -11.32
N VAL A 151 -13.74 12.14 -10.05
CA VAL A 151 -14.72 13.19 -9.65
C VAL A 151 -14.40 14.53 -10.31
N PHE A 152 -13.13 14.91 -10.35
CA PHE A 152 -12.67 16.14 -11.02
C PHE A 152 -13.03 16.15 -12.50
N LEU A 153 -12.82 15.02 -13.20
CA LEU A 153 -13.18 14.87 -14.61
C LEU A 153 -14.71 14.91 -14.81
N ILE A 154 -15.47 14.14 -14.00
CA ILE A 154 -16.93 14.01 -14.15
C ILE A 154 -17.66 15.34 -13.95
N ARG A 155 -17.21 16.18 -13.01
CA ARG A 155 -17.86 17.44 -12.69
C ARG A 155 -17.90 18.42 -13.85
N GLN A 156 -16.85 18.51 -14.62
CA GLN A 156 -16.73 19.40 -15.79
C GLN A 156 -15.75 18.78 -16.79
N PRO A 157 -16.21 17.94 -17.70
CA PRO A 157 -15.35 17.24 -18.67
C PRO A 157 -14.91 18.18 -19.80
N THR A 158 -13.98 19.10 -19.49
CA THR A 158 -13.31 20.00 -20.44
C THR A 158 -12.01 19.39 -20.94
N SER A 159 -11.51 19.85 -22.09
CA SER A 159 -10.24 19.43 -22.69
C SER A 159 -9.08 19.45 -21.65
N MET A 160 -8.97 20.52 -20.87
CA MET A 160 -7.96 20.65 -19.81
C MET A 160 -8.13 19.58 -18.73
N ARG A 161 -9.38 19.26 -18.33
CA ARG A 161 -9.60 18.24 -17.29
C ARG A 161 -9.36 16.82 -17.77
N TYR A 162 -9.57 16.51 -19.04
CA TYR A 162 -9.13 15.24 -19.62
C TYR A 162 -7.61 15.11 -19.54
N PHE A 163 -6.88 16.13 -19.95
CA PHE A 163 -5.42 16.14 -19.87
C PHE A 163 -4.91 16.02 -18.43
N LEU A 164 -5.42 16.85 -17.51
CA LEU A 164 -5.01 16.80 -16.10
C LEU A 164 -5.38 15.50 -15.41
N ALA A 165 -6.54 14.92 -15.71
CA ALA A 165 -6.92 13.60 -15.18
C ALA A 165 -5.94 12.52 -15.67
N GLY A 166 -5.60 12.53 -16.96
CA GLY A 166 -4.56 11.65 -17.50
C GLY A 166 -3.22 11.85 -16.81
N MET A 167 -2.79 13.10 -16.63
CA MET A 167 -1.53 13.42 -15.96
C MET A 167 -1.50 12.90 -14.51
N CYS A 168 -2.58 13.06 -13.76
CA CYS A 168 -2.68 12.49 -12.42
C CYS A 168 -2.60 10.96 -12.43
N ILE A 169 -3.24 10.28 -13.40
CA ILE A 169 -3.19 8.81 -13.52
C ILE A 169 -1.77 8.35 -13.87
N GLY A 170 -1.08 9.03 -14.79
CA GLY A 170 0.31 8.76 -15.09
C GLY A 170 1.21 8.93 -13.88
N LEU A 171 1.02 10.00 -13.11
CA LEU A 171 1.75 10.23 -11.86
C LEU A 171 1.45 9.16 -10.80
N VAL A 172 0.20 8.72 -10.68
CA VAL A 172 -0.17 7.59 -9.81
C VAL A 172 0.60 6.32 -10.20
N ALA A 173 0.78 6.05 -11.49
CA ALA A 173 1.54 4.91 -11.97
C ALA A 173 3.04 4.96 -11.59
N VAL A 174 3.62 6.15 -11.37
CA VAL A 174 4.99 6.32 -10.86
C VAL A 174 5.12 5.79 -9.42
N PHE A 175 4.06 5.87 -8.62
CA PHE A 175 4.00 5.37 -7.25
C PHE A 175 3.54 3.91 -7.16
N GLY A 176 2.72 3.45 -8.12
CA GLY A 176 2.21 2.10 -8.18
C GLY A 176 1.59 1.80 -9.55
N ARG A 177 2.26 0.99 -10.35
CA ARG A 177 1.79 0.60 -11.70
C ARG A 177 0.39 -0.01 -11.69
N ASN A 178 0.08 -0.84 -10.69
CA ASN A 178 -1.24 -1.44 -10.53
C ASN A 178 -2.33 -0.38 -10.37
N HIS A 179 -2.08 0.65 -9.57
CA HIS A 179 -3.01 1.78 -9.38
C HIS A 179 -3.14 2.61 -10.66
N GLY A 180 -2.04 2.77 -11.41
CA GLY A 180 -2.08 3.37 -12.75
C GLY A 180 -3.03 2.61 -13.68
N VAL A 181 -2.92 1.28 -13.74
CA VAL A 181 -3.82 0.43 -14.55
C VAL A 181 -5.28 0.57 -14.09
N TYR A 182 -5.55 0.57 -12.78
CA TYR A 182 -6.91 0.77 -12.26
C TYR A 182 -7.44 2.17 -12.57
N GLY A 183 -6.58 3.18 -12.52
CA GLY A 183 -6.92 4.54 -12.95
C GLY A 183 -7.26 4.62 -14.44
N VAL A 184 -6.50 3.92 -15.29
CA VAL A 184 -6.77 3.79 -16.73
C VAL A 184 -8.14 3.14 -16.95
N LEU A 185 -8.39 1.96 -16.36
CA LEU A 185 -9.66 1.26 -16.51
C LEU A 185 -10.84 2.10 -16.01
N GLY A 186 -10.75 2.67 -14.81
CA GLY A 186 -11.79 3.51 -14.25
C GLY A 186 -12.07 4.76 -15.07
N SER A 187 -11.02 5.42 -15.60
CA SER A 187 -11.18 6.63 -16.43
C SER A 187 -11.77 6.31 -17.82
N LEU A 188 -11.40 5.20 -18.45
CA LEU A 188 -12.01 4.75 -19.69
C LEU A 188 -13.51 4.49 -19.53
N CYS A 189 -13.91 3.81 -18.44
CA CYS A 189 -15.32 3.61 -18.12
C CYS A 189 -16.04 4.94 -17.86
N VAL A 190 -15.43 5.88 -17.13
CA VAL A 190 -15.98 7.23 -16.91
C VAL A 190 -16.11 7.99 -18.21
N MET A 191 -15.10 7.95 -19.09
CA MET A 191 -15.16 8.62 -20.38
C MET A 191 -16.29 8.04 -21.26
N ALA A 192 -16.44 6.72 -21.31
CA ALA A 192 -17.55 6.06 -22.00
C ALA A 192 -18.91 6.47 -21.39
N TRP A 193 -19.02 6.49 -20.05
CA TRP A 193 -20.23 6.93 -19.36
C TRP A 193 -20.57 8.41 -19.65
N LEU A 194 -19.57 9.28 -19.80
CA LEU A 194 -19.77 10.70 -20.12
C LEU A 194 -20.34 10.90 -21.52
N THR A 195 -20.08 10.03 -22.49
CA THR A 195 -20.63 10.16 -23.85
C THR A 195 -22.12 9.89 -23.94
N ILE A 196 -22.69 9.17 -22.97
CA ILE A 196 -24.12 8.84 -22.97
C ILE A 196 -24.95 10.13 -22.78
N GLY A 197 -25.70 10.54 -23.82
CA GLY A 197 -26.70 11.61 -23.77
C GLY A 197 -26.17 13.05 -23.66
N ARG A 198 -24.93 13.34 -24.08
CA ARG A 198 -24.37 14.70 -24.13
C ARG A 198 -23.78 15.04 -25.49
N ALA A 199 -24.24 16.18 -26.08
CA ALA A 199 -23.76 16.68 -27.36
C ALA A 199 -22.61 17.70 -27.28
N ASP A 200 -22.43 18.38 -26.13
CA ASP A 200 -21.62 19.62 -26.01
C ASP A 200 -20.22 19.43 -25.38
N GLN A 201 -19.65 18.24 -25.44
CA GLN A 201 -18.33 17.95 -24.84
C GLN A 201 -17.29 17.62 -25.91
N PRO A 202 -15.98 17.71 -25.60
CA PRO A 202 -15.00 17.16 -26.50
C PRO A 202 -15.40 15.72 -26.82
N GLY A 203 -15.57 15.41 -28.12
CA GLY A 203 -15.93 14.06 -28.55
C GLY A 203 -15.02 13.03 -27.92
N PHE A 204 -15.46 11.79 -27.77
CA PHE A 204 -14.71 10.70 -27.10
C PHE A 204 -13.25 10.63 -27.58
N ILE A 205 -13.02 10.67 -28.90
CA ILE A 205 -11.68 10.56 -29.50
C ILE A 205 -10.79 11.71 -29.03
N ARG A 206 -11.29 12.97 -29.10
CA ARG A 206 -10.50 14.14 -28.64
C ARG A 206 -10.22 14.07 -27.15
N GLY A 207 -11.23 13.71 -26.35
CA GLY A 207 -11.06 13.53 -24.91
C GLY A 207 -10.03 12.46 -24.59
N PHE A 208 -10.09 11.31 -25.28
CA PHE A 208 -9.14 10.20 -25.14
C PHE A 208 -7.72 10.62 -25.52
N MET A 209 -7.51 11.33 -26.63
CA MET A 209 -6.17 11.78 -27.05
C MET A 209 -5.55 12.73 -26.03
N LEU A 210 -6.33 13.69 -25.50
CA LEU A 210 -5.87 14.61 -24.47
C LEU A 210 -5.55 13.88 -23.16
N TRP A 211 -6.40 12.96 -22.77
CA TRP A 211 -6.18 12.13 -21.59
C TRP A 211 -4.92 11.26 -21.76
N ALA A 212 -4.74 10.60 -22.89
CA ALA A 212 -3.56 9.76 -23.18
C ALA A 212 -2.27 10.60 -23.17
N ALA A 213 -2.29 11.78 -23.79
CA ALA A 213 -1.17 12.74 -23.70
C ALA A 213 -0.86 13.12 -22.23
N GLY A 214 -1.92 13.34 -21.44
CA GLY A 214 -1.77 13.57 -20.00
C GLY A 214 -1.11 12.40 -19.28
N VAL A 215 -1.53 11.15 -19.55
CA VAL A 215 -0.93 9.93 -18.93
C VAL A 215 0.57 9.86 -19.25
N ILE A 216 0.97 10.12 -20.51
CA ILE A 216 2.38 10.13 -20.90
C ILE A 216 3.15 11.19 -20.10
N VAL A 217 2.61 12.42 -20.02
CA VAL A 217 3.25 13.50 -19.26
C VAL A 217 3.33 13.18 -17.76
N GLY A 218 2.28 12.61 -17.18
CA GLY A 218 2.30 12.21 -15.76
C GLY A 218 3.26 11.06 -15.46
N PHE A 219 3.47 10.15 -16.42
CA PHE A 219 4.42 9.05 -16.30
C PHE A 219 5.84 9.43 -16.72
N ALA A 220 6.06 10.68 -17.17
CA ALA A 220 7.35 11.18 -17.62
C ALA A 220 8.52 10.91 -16.65
N PRO A 221 8.37 10.96 -15.30
CA PRO A 221 9.50 10.63 -14.41
C PRO A 221 10.08 9.24 -14.68
N VAL A 222 9.25 8.20 -14.88
CA VAL A 222 9.73 6.85 -15.20
C VAL A 222 10.25 6.78 -16.63
N LEU A 223 9.61 7.45 -17.59
CA LEU A 223 10.10 7.52 -18.97
C LEU A 223 11.48 8.18 -19.04
N LEU A 224 11.70 9.24 -18.27
CA LEU A 224 13.02 9.87 -18.16
C LEU A 224 14.05 8.93 -17.54
N MET A 225 13.67 8.14 -16.54
CA MET A 225 14.58 7.11 -15.97
C MET A 225 14.98 6.09 -17.04
N THR A 226 14.05 5.64 -17.90
CA THR A 226 14.39 4.69 -18.98
C THR A 226 15.34 5.30 -20.02
N LEU A 227 15.32 6.61 -20.21
CA LEU A 227 16.17 7.32 -21.18
C LEU A 227 17.52 7.74 -20.60
N LEU A 228 17.54 8.19 -19.33
CA LEU A 228 18.70 8.86 -18.73
C LEU A 228 19.49 7.97 -17.79
N VAL A 229 18.90 6.90 -17.24
CA VAL A 229 19.58 6.03 -16.28
C VAL A 229 20.08 4.77 -16.99
N PRO A 230 21.41 4.57 -17.11
CA PRO A 230 21.97 3.41 -17.77
C PRO A 230 21.46 2.09 -17.16
N GLY A 231 21.01 1.18 -18.03
CA GLY A 231 20.49 -0.14 -17.64
C GLY A 231 19.06 -0.16 -17.11
N PHE A 232 18.45 0.98 -16.81
CA PHE A 232 17.11 1.02 -16.19
C PHE A 232 16.01 0.47 -17.12
N VAL A 233 16.08 0.72 -18.42
CA VAL A 233 15.10 0.20 -19.38
C VAL A 233 15.02 -1.32 -19.38
N MET A 234 16.16 -2.01 -19.27
CA MET A 234 16.22 -3.48 -19.25
C MET A 234 15.57 -4.04 -17.99
N VAL A 235 15.94 -3.54 -16.82
CA VAL A 235 15.39 -4.02 -15.55
C VAL A 235 13.92 -3.64 -15.37
N PHE A 236 13.51 -2.50 -15.90
CA PHE A 236 12.09 -2.09 -15.90
C PHE A 236 11.26 -3.05 -16.76
N TRP A 237 11.73 -3.38 -17.98
CA TRP A 237 11.09 -4.37 -18.84
C TRP A 237 11.06 -5.75 -18.21
N GLU A 238 12.19 -6.18 -17.62
CA GLU A 238 12.29 -7.45 -16.90
C GLU A 238 11.28 -7.54 -15.75
N SER A 239 11.08 -6.45 -14.99
CA SER A 239 10.10 -6.40 -13.92
C SER A 239 8.65 -6.57 -14.41
N ILE A 240 8.36 -6.19 -15.67
CA ILE A 240 7.06 -6.42 -16.30
C ILE A 240 6.96 -7.86 -16.77
N ARG A 241 8.00 -8.35 -17.50
CA ARG A 241 8.06 -9.73 -18.00
C ARG A 241 7.88 -10.75 -16.90
N PHE A 242 8.56 -10.54 -15.77
CA PHE A 242 8.47 -11.41 -14.61
C PHE A 242 7.04 -11.58 -14.08
N LEU A 243 6.20 -10.53 -14.08
CA LEU A 243 4.80 -10.64 -13.68
C LEU A 243 4.00 -11.59 -14.59
N PHE A 244 4.30 -11.59 -15.88
CA PHE A 244 3.67 -12.52 -16.84
C PHE A 244 4.21 -13.94 -16.71
N GLU A 245 5.48 -14.12 -16.39
CA GLU A 245 6.10 -15.43 -16.14
C GLU A 245 5.50 -16.09 -14.90
N VAL A 246 5.39 -15.34 -13.78
CA VAL A 246 4.80 -15.86 -12.52
C VAL A 246 3.28 -15.97 -12.60
N LYS A 247 2.65 -15.32 -13.59
CA LYS A 247 1.18 -15.26 -13.78
C LYS A 247 0.42 -14.76 -12.55
N ALA A 248 1.09 -14.02 -11.68
CA ALA A 248 0.53 -13.51 -10.44
C ALA A 248 1.16 -12.16 -10.06
N THR A 249 0.38 -11.29 -9.48
CA THR A 249 0.86 -10.03 -8.88
C THR A 249 1.12 -10.18 -7.38
N ASN A 250 0.52 -11.21 -6.76
CA ASN A 250 0.64 -11.57 -5.35
C ASN A 250 0.56 -13.09 -5.19
N LEU A 251 1.02 -13.61 -4.05
CA LEU A 251 0.78 -14.99 -3.65
C LEU A 251 -0.69 -15.14 -3.22
N PRO A 252 -1.52 -15.91 -3.95
CA PRO A 252 -2.95 -15.99 -3.67
C PRO A 252 -3.22 -16.72 -2.36
N LEU A 253 -4.19 -16.22 -1.60
CA LEU A 253 -4.78 -16.86 -0.44
C LEU A 253 -6.25 -17.18 -0.70
N PRO A 254 -6.81 -18.24 -0.07
CA PRO A 254 -8.23 -18.52 -0.15
C PRO A 254 -9.03 -17.36 0.44
N VAL A 255 -10.14 -17.03 -0.21
CA VAL A 255 -11.01 -15.94 0.25
C VAL A 255 -11.69 -16.36 1.57
N PRO A 256 -11.61 -15.53 2.62
CA PRO A 256 -12.24 -15.84 3.92
C PRO A 256 -13.75 -15.56 3.85
N TRP A 257 -14.49 -16.47 3.20
CA TRP A 257 -15.94 -16.34 3.10
C TRP A 257 -16.60 -16.42 4.48
N PRO A 258 -17.73 -15.71 4.75
CA PRO A 258 -18.40 -15.76 6.06
C PRO A 258 -18.78 -17.17 6.51
N TRP A 259 -19.08 -18.05 5.57
CA TRP A 259 -19.46 -19.45 5.84
C TRP A 259 -18.26 -20.39 6.03
N THR A 260 -17.03 -19.93 5.81
CA THR A 260 -15.82 -20.72 6.09
C THR A 260 -15.28 -20.51 7.50
N VAL A 261 -15.91 -19.63 8.29
CA VAL A 261 -15.52 -19.37 9.67
C VAL A 261 -15.73 -20.63 10.50
N PRO A 262 -14.70 -21.13 11.20
CA PRO A 262 -14.80 -22.38 11.96
C PRO A 262 -15.47 -22.15 13.32
N PHE A 263 -16.77 -21.90 13.30
CA PHE A 263 -17.58 -21.72 14.52
C PHE A 263 -17.37 -22.90 15.50
N GLY A 264 -17.14 -22.57 16.77
CA GLY A 264 -16.91 -23.56 17.82
C GLY A 264 -15.45 -23.95 18.05
N SER A 265 -14.54 -23.65 17.12
CA SER A 265 -13.09 -23.86 17.28
C SER A 265 -12.29 -22.58 17.48
N VAL A 266 -12.94 -21.42 17.33
CA VAL A 266 -12.37 -20.09 17.59
C VAL A 266 -13.19 -19.33 18.61
N SER A 267 -12.62 -18.30 19.22
CA SER A 267 -13.35 -17.43 20.15
C SER A 267 -14.47 -16.65 19.43
N VAL A 268 -15.48 -16.23 20.18
CA VAL A 268 -16.65 -15.52 19.62
C VAL A 268 -16.24 -14.23 18.91
N ASP A 269 -15.28 -13.48 19.47
CA ASP A 269 -14.76 -12.26 18.87
C ASP A 269 -14.02 -12.53 17.56
N GLU A 270 -13.24 -13.60 17.46
CA GLU A 270 -12.59 -14.04 16.22
C GLU A 270 -13.62 -14.51 15.17
N ALA A 271 -14.64 -15.24 15.60
CA ALA A 271 -15.72 -15.66 14.71
C ALA A 271 -16.46 -14.45 14.12
N ILE A 272 -16.84 -13.47 14.95
CA ILE A 272 -17.48 -12.22 14.49
C ILE A 272 -16.58 -11.50 13.52
N ARG A 273 -15.28 -11.37 13.81
CA ARG A 273 -14.30 -10.72 12.93
C ARG A 273 -14.20 -11.45 11.60
N GLY A 274 -14.09 -12.78 11.61
CA GLY A 274 -14.05 -13.60 10.40
C GLY A 274 -15.27 -13.39 9.51
N VAL A 275 -16.47 -13.38 10.10
CA VAL A 275 -17.73 -13.09 9.37
C VAL A 275 -17.71 -11.68 8.78
N LEU A 276 -17.32 -10.66 9.55
CA LEU A 276 -17.26 -9.27 9.07
C LEU A 276 -16.24 -9.10 7.94
N VAL A 277 -15.06 -9.70 8.04
CA VAL A 277 -14.07 -9.70 6.97
C VAL A 277 -14.64 -10.29 5.68
N GLY A 278 -15.28 -11.47 5.79
CA GLY A 278 -15.93 -12.10 4.64
C GLY A 278 -17.05 -11.25 4.03
N LEU A 279 -17.85 -10.58 4.87
CA LEU A 279 -18.88 -9.64 4.41
C LEU A 279 -18.29 -8.43 3.71
N PHE A 280 -17.16 -7.90 4.16
CA PHE A 280 -16.46 -6.81 3.45
C PHE A 280 -15.92 -7.29 2.08
N PHE A 281 -15.37 -8.50 1.98
CA PHE A 281 -15.00 -9.07 0.68
C PHE A 281 -16.19 -9.16 -0.27
N ILE A 282 -17.30 -9.77 0.15
CA ILE A 282 -18.54 -9.82 -0.64
C ILE A 282 -18.99 -8.39 -1.01
N GLY A 283 -18.93 -7.46 -0.04
CA GLY A 283 -19.32 -6.07 -0.20
C GLY A 283 -18.58 -5.35 -1.31
N THR A 284 -17.26 -5.60 -1.48
CA THR A 284 -16.48 -4.95 -2.55
C THR A 284 -16.99 -5.31 -3.94
N ILE A 285 -17.27 -6.60 -4.20
CA ILE A 285 -17.80 -7.08 -5.48
C ILE A 285 -19.25 -6.65 -5.66
N ALA A 286 -20.10 -6.89 -4.64
CA ALA A 286 -21.51 -6.54 -4.70
C ALA A 286 -21.70 -5.04 -4.97
N PHE A 287 -21.00 -4.19 -4.21
CA PHE A 287 -21.02 -2.75 -4.45
C PHE A 287 -20.58 -2.42 -5.88
N GLY A 288 -19.50 -3.00 -6.38
CA GLY A 288 -19.02 -2.75 -7.74
C GLY A 288 -20.08 -3.05 -8.78
N ILE A 289 -20.68 -4.25 -8.75
CA ILE A 289 -21.69 -4.68 -9.72
C ILE A 289 -22.94 -3.81 -9.63
N PHE A 290 -23.51 -3.67 -8.42
CA PHE A 290 -24.77 -2.92 -8.25
C PHE A 290 -24.59 -1.42 -8.49
N ALA A 291 -23.47 -0.82 -8.05
CA ALA A 291 -23.22 0.60 -8.26
C ALA A 291 -23.01 0.91 -9.75
N ILE A 292 -22.26 0.09 -10.51
CA ILE A 292 -22.10 0.26 -11.95
C ILE A 292 -23.47 0.17 -12.65
N ALA A 293 -24.23 -0.89 -12.38
CA ALA A 293 -25.56 -1.06 -12.97
C ALA A 293 -26.47 0.16 -12.67
N TRP A 294 -26.46 0.63 -11.42
CA TRP A 294 -27.29 1.76 -10.98
C TRP A 294 -26.85 3.09 -11.62
N VAL A 295 -25.54 3.41 -11.67
CA VAL A 295 -25.08 4.69 -12.25
C VAL A 295 -25.30 4.73 -13.77
N VAL A 296 -25.17 3.57 -14.43
CA VAL A 296 -25.44 3.44 -15.88
C VAL A 296 -26.95 3.58 -16.14
N TRP A 297 -27.78 2.87 -15.39
CA TRP A 297 -29.25 2.98 -15.51
C TRP A 297 -29.75 4.40 -15.29
N LYS A 298 -29.27 5.09 -14.23
CA LYS A 298 -29.59 6.50 -13.95
C LYS A 298 -29.19 7.41 -15.10
N LYS A 299 -28.03 7.15 -15.71
CA LYS A 299 -27.54 7.92 -16.86
C LYS A 299 -28.45 7.81 -18.08
N PHE A 300 -28.91 6.58 -18.42
CA PHE A 300 -29.87 6.38 -19.51
C PHE A 300 -31.20 7.06 -19.23
N ARG A 301 -31.63 7.13 -17.97
CA ARG A 301 -32.82 7.88 -17.54
C ARG A 301 -32.61 9.40 -17.48
N ARG A 302 -31.41 9.88 -17.78
CA ARG A 302 -31.02 11.29 -17.65
C ARG A 302 -31.19 11.85 -16.24
N GLU A 303 -31.16 10.97 -15.23
CA GLU A 303 -31.24 11.38 -13.82
C GLU A 303 -29.84 11.76 -13.30
N PRO A 304 -29.74 12.82 -12.46
CA PRO A 304 -28.46 13.25 -11.92
C PRO A 304 -27.89 12.21 -10.93
N VAL A 305 -26.60 11.95 -11.03
CA VAL A 305 -25.86 11.09 -10.09
C VAL A 305 -24.69 11.88 -9.50
N ALA A 306 -24.48 11.75 -8.21
CA ALA A 306 -23.35 12.38 -7.54
C ALA A 306 -22.02 11.88 -8.14
N PRO A 307 -21.09 12.77 -8.54
CA PRO A 307 -19.82 12.38 -9.18
C PRO A 307 -18.99 11.37 -8.38
N VAL A 308 -19.04 11.44 -7.04
CA VAL A 308 -18.33 10.48 -6.16
C VAL A 308 -18.86 9.08 -6.36
N LEU A 309 -20.19 8.88 -6.50
CA LEU A 309 -20.79 7.57 -6.71
C LEU A 309 -20.43 6.98 -8.06
N VAL A 310 -20.33 7.81 -9.10
CA VAL A 310 -19.89 7.37 -10.43
C VAL A 310 -18.41 6.93 -10.38
N ALA A 311 -17.56 7.74 -9.75
CA ALA A 311 -16.13 7.45 -9.62
C ALA A 311 -15.87 6.17 -8.83
N THR A 312 -16.53 6.01 -7.67
CA THR A 312 -16.40 4.82 -6.82
C THR A 312 -16.95 3.57 -7.50
N ALA A 313 -18.06 3.66 -8.24
CA ALA A 313 -18.63 2.54 -8.99
C ALA A 313 -17.63 1.97 -10.00
N PHE A 314 -17.01 2.82 -10.83
CA PHE A 314 -16.07 2.35 -11.86
C PHE A 314 -14.69 1.95 -11.35
N LEU A 315 -14.30 2.37 -10.13
CA LEU A 315 -13.08 1.88 -9.47
C LEU A 315 -13.32 0.65 -8.58
N ALA A 316 -14.56 0.34 -8.22
CA ALA A 316 -14.84 -0.72 -7.25
C ALA A 316 -14.36 -2.10 -7.70
N LEU A 317 -14.64 -2.52 -8.94
CA LEU A 317 -14.21 -3.84 -9.45
C LEU A 317 -12.69 -3.94 -9.66
N PRO A 318 -11.98 -2.94 -10.24
CA PRO A 318 -10.52 -2.93 -10.27
C PRO A 318 -9.90 -3.09 -8.87
N TYR A 319 -10.43 -2.39 -7.88
CA TYR A 319 -9.92 -2.49 -6.51
C TYR A 319 -10.38 -3.76 -5.77
N ALA A 320 -11.56 -4.31 -6.09
CA ALA A 320 -11.93 -5.65 -5.66
C ALA A 320 -10.92 -6.69 -6.18
N HIS A 321 -10.53 -6.63 -7.46
CA HIS A 321 -9.47 -7.49 -8.00
C HIS A 321 -8.19 -7.40 -7.16
N TYR A 322 -7.77 -6.19 -6.74
CA TYR A 322 -6.60 -6.02 -5.87
C TYR A 322 -6.78 -6.74 -4.53
N ALA A 323 -7.91 -6.57 -3.85
CA ALA A 323 -8.21 -7.23 -2.59
C ALA A 323 -8.20 -8.76 -2.71
N TYR A 324 -8.73 -9.29 -3.81
CA TYR A 324 -8.82 -10.73 -4.07
C TYR A 324 -7.51 -11.35 -4.59
N SER A 325 -6.56 -10.56 -5.07
CA SER A 325 -5.26 -11.08 -5.55
C SER A 325 -4.45 -11.76 -4.43
N ARG A 326 -4.67 -11.34 -3.18
CA ARG A 326 -4.25 -12.01 -1.95
C ARG A 326 -5.31 -11.71 -0.88
N ALA A 327 -6.18 -12.68 -0.60
CA ALA A 327 -7.40 -12.44 0.17
C ALA A 327 -7.16 -12.43 1.69
N ASP A 328 -6.29 -11.54 2.15
CA ASP A 328 -6.11 -11.19 3.56
C ASP A 328 -6.65 -9.78 3.88
N VAL A 329 -6.73 -9.45 5.17
CA VAL A 329 -7.27 -8.15 5.62
C VAL A 329 -6.40 -6.98 5.18
N GLY A 330 -5.08 -7.17 5.05
CA GLY A 330 -4.16 -6.15 4.59
C GLY A 330 -4.41 -5.75 3.13
N HIS A 331 -4.67 -6.72 2.24
CA HIS A 331 -5.02 -6.47 0.84
C HIS A 331 -6.46 -5.98 0.69
N LEU A 332 -7.38 -6.46 1.53
CA LEU A 332 -8.73 -5.89 1.62
C LEU A 332 -8.66 -4.40 1.97
N ALA A 333 -7.84 -4.01 2.96
CA ALA A 333 -7.67 -2.62 3.35
C ALA A 333 -7.14 -1.72 2.22
N GLN A 334 -6.33 -2.27 1.31
CA GLN A 334 -5.86 -1.54 0.13
C GLN A 334 -6.91 -1.42 -0.98
N GLY A 335 -7.87 -2.37 -1.04
CA GLY A 335 -8.90 -2.43 -2.09
C GLY A 335 -10.28 -1.89 -1.69
N ILE A 336 -10.54 -1.65 -0.42
CA ILE A 336 -11.89 -1.38 0.09
C ILE A 336 -12.38 0.08 -0.12
N PHE A 337 -11.50 1.02 -0.41
CA PHE A 337 -11.83 2.45 -0.38
C PHE A 337 -12.93 2.89 -1.37
N PRO A 338 -13.06 2.33 -2.59
CA PRO A 338 -14.23 2.61 -3.42
C PRO A 338 -15.56 2.24 -2.74
N LEU A 339 -15.62 1.10 -2.05
CA LEU A 339 -16.80 0.70 -1.26
C LEU A 339 -17.06 1.69 -0.11
N LEU A 340 -16.07 1.98 0.72
CA LEU A 340 -16.22 2.86 1.89
C LEU A 340 -16.62 4.28 1.47
N MET A 341 -15.95 4.85 0.48
CA MET A 341 -16.23 6.18 -0.03
C MET A 341 -17.62 6.26 -0.68
N GLY A 342 -18.00 5.22 -1.44
CA GLY A 342 -19.32 5.11 -2.03
C GLY A 342 -20.42 5.02 -0.97
N CYS A 343 -20.26 4.14 0.02
CA CYS A 343 -21.20 4.01 1.15
C CYS A 343 -21.32 5.31 1.94
N LEU A 344 -20.20 5.93 2.32
CA LEU A 344 -20.21 7.20 3.06
C LEU A 344 -20.87 8.32 2.24
N ALA A 345 -20.63 8.39 0.93
CA ALA A 345 -21.30 9.38 0.08
C ALA A 345 -22.81 9.14 -0.06
N LEU A 346 -23.23 7.86 -0.15
CA LEU A 346 -24.65 7.49 -0.17
C LEU A 346 -25.35 7.81 1.15
N LEU A 347 -24.74 7.43 2.27
CA LEU A 347 -25.27 7.65 3.63
C LEU A 347 -25.36 9.13 3.97
N ALA A 348 -24.41 9.93 3.49
CA ALA A 348 -24.43 11.38 3.65
C ALA A 348 -25.72 12.04 3.19
N ALA A 349 -26.32 11.53 2.11
CA ALA A 349 -27.56 12.04 1.50
C ALA A 349 -28.84 11.45 2.12
N GLN A 350 -28.74 10.46 3.03
CA GLN A 350 -29.92 9.83 3.62
C GLN A 350 -30.52 10.64 4.77
N PRO A 351 -31.83 10.48 5.05
CA PRO A 351 -32.45 11.06 6.24
C PRO A 351 -31.78 10.51 7.52
N ALA A 352 -31.81 11.31 8.59
CA ALA A 352 -31.10 11.03 9.84
C ALA A 352 -31.38 9.63 10.41
N ARG A 353 -32.62 9.14 10.29
CA ARG A 353 -33.07 7.81 10.77
C ARG A 353 -32.37 6.63 10.07
N ILE A 354 -31.88 6.82 8.85
CA ILE A 354 -31.10 5.82 8.10
C ILE A 354 -29.60 6.09 8.25
N LYS A 355 -29.19 7.34 8.08
CA LYS A 355 -27.79 7.79 8.10
C LYS A 355 -27.07 7.36 9.36
N TRP A 356 -27.60 7.72 10.53
CA TRP A 356 -26.89 7.50 11.78
C TRP A 356 -26.75 6.03 12.17
N PRO A 357 -27.81 5.20 12.17
CA PRO A 357 -27.64 3.78 12.45
C PRO A 357 -26.66 3.09 11.49
N SER A 358 -26.74 3.41 10.19
CA SER A 358 -25.88 2.78 9.18
C SER A 358 -24.42 3.19 9.31
N VAL A 359 -24.12 4.47 9.60
CA VAL A 359 -22.73 4.90 9.78
C VAL A 359 -22.15 4.38 11.08
N PHE A 360 -22.95 4.26 12.15
CA PHE A 360 -22.50 3.63 13.40
C PHE A 360 -22.23 2.13 13.21
N LEU A 361 -23.09 1.42 12.47
CA LEU A 361 -22.86 0.02 12.13
C LEU A 361 -21.56 -0.15 11.33
N LEU A 362 -21.36 0.67 10.30
CA LEU A 362 -20.13 0.65 9.49
C LEU A 362 -18.89 0.99 10.34
N SER A 363 -19.01 1.96 11.25
CA SER A 363 -17.93 2.32 12.20
C SER A 363 -17.60 1.18 13.13
N GLY A 364 -18.61 0.53 13.73
CA GLY A 364 -18.45 -0.60 14.63
C GLY A 364 -17.82 -1.81 13.93
N ALA A 365 -18.30 -2.15 12.73
CA ALA A 365 -17.74 -3.23 11.93
C ALA A 365 -16.27 -2.94 11.55
N SER A 366 -15.96 -1.71 11.10
CA SER A 366 -14.60 -1.28 10.77
C SER A 366 -13.68 -1.34 11.99
N LEU A 367 -14.15 -0.88 13.14
CA LEU A 367 -13.41 -0.93 14.40
C LEU A 367 -13.12 -2.38 14.80
N TRP A 368 -14.14 -3.25 14.76
CA TRP A 368 -13.99 -4.66 15.14
C TRP A 368 -12.98 -5.42 14.30
N VAL A 369 -12.97 -5.14 12.99
CA VAL A 369 -12.03 -5.77 12.05
C VAL A 369 -10.62 -5.22 12.19
N MET A 370 -10.47 -3.91 12.21
CA MET A 370 -9.18 -3.26 12.01
C MET A 370 -8.40 -2.94 13.27
N LEU A 371 -9.09 -2.61 14.40
CA LEU A 371 -8.42 -2.11 15.60
C LEU A 371 -7.32 -3.05 16.12
N VAL A 372 -7.61 -4.35 16.13
CA VAL A 372 -6.69 -5.38 16.65
C VAL A 372 -5.42 -5.55 15.81
N LEU A 373 -5.43 -5.07 14.57
CA LEU A 373 -4.28 -5.12 13.67
C LEU A 373 -3.31 -3.95 13.89
N HIS A 374 -3.79 -2.86 14.50
CA HIS A 374 -2.96 -1.68 14.71
C HIS A 374 -1.94 -1.91 15.83
N PRO A 375 -0.65 -1.57 15.59
CA PRO A 375 0.39 -1.71 16.62
C PRO A 375 0.08 -0.94 17.89
N GLY A 376 -0.64 0.18 17.79
CA GLY A 376 -1.09 0.96 18.93
C GLY A 376 -1.99 0.18 19.89
N TRP A 377 -2.83 -0.72 19.35
CA TRP A 377 -3.64 -1.64 20.13
C TRP A 377 -2.82 -2.84 20.62
N GLN A 378 -2.01 -3.43 19.74
CA GLN A 378 -1.22 -4.62 20.06
C GLN A 378 -0.25 -4.39 21.23
N CYS A 379 0.40 -3.21 21.29
CA CYS A 379 1.30 -2.84 22.38
C CYS A 379 0.62 -1.97 23.47
N GLY A 380 -0.71 -1.88 23.49
CA GLY A 380 -1.43 -1.00 24.44
C GLY A 380 -2.45 -1.70 25.33
N ALA A 381 -3.06 -2.80 24.87
CA ALA A 381 -4.18 -3.46 25.54
C ALA A 381 -3.74 -4.69 26.38
N GLY A 382 -2.78 -4.50 27.30
CA GLY A 382 -2.33 -5.59 28.19
C GLY A 382 -1.43 -6.64 27.53
N LYS A 383 -1.03 -6.46 26.27
CA LYS A 383 -0.03 -7.29 25.61
C LYS A 383 1.37 -6.80 25.99
N HIS A 384 2.24 -7.73 26.35
CA HIS A 384 3.62 -7.42 26.69
C HIS A 384 4.40 -7.07 25.41
N CYS A 385 4.70 -5.78 25.23
CA CYS A 385 5.68 -5.35 24.25
C CYS A 385 7.00 -5.01 24.96
N VAL A 386 8.10 -5.24 24.26
CA VAL A 386 9.46 -4.98 24.73
C VAL A 386 10.00 -3.75 24.02
N SER A 387 10.68 -2.86 24.76
CA SER A 387 11.36 -1.72 24.17
C SER A 387 12.69 -2.14 23.56
N ILE A 388 12.91 -1.74 22.31
CA ILE A 388 14.17 -1.92 21.59
C ILE A 388 14.55 -0.62 20.88
N GLU A 389 15.83 -0.40 20.71
CA GLU A 389 16.32 0.67 19.86
C GLU A 389 16.38 0.21 18.40
N VAL A 390 15.93 1.03 17.45
CA VAL A 390 16.05 0.80 16.00
C VAL A 390 16.52 2.10 15.36
N SER A 391 17.76 2.14 14.89
CA SER A 391 18.36 3.32 14.26
C SER A 391 18.16 4.61 15.05
N GLY A 392 18.56 4.61 16.32
CA GLY A 392 18.47 5.77 17.22
C GLY A 392 17.06 6.09 17.75
N SER A 393 16.05 5.28 17.40
CA SER A 393 14.67 5.46 17.88
C SER A 393 14.26 4.29 18.78
N GLU A 394 13.63 4.59 19.90
CA GLU A 394 13.05 3.58 20.80
C GLU A 394 11.69 3.12 20.26
N LEU A 395 11.52 1.82 20.07
CA LEU A 395 10.29 1.19 19.60
C LEU A 395 9.80 0.13 20.58
N ASN A 396 8.50 0.10 20.83
CA ASN A 396 7.83 -0.97 21.56
C ASN A 396 7.34 -2.04 20.58
N VAL A 397 7.90 -3.24 20.64
CA VAL A 397 7.65 -4.32 19.68
C VAL A 397 7.25 -5.61 20.38
N ALA A 398 6.65 -6.54 19.65
CA ALA A 398 6.39 -7.89 20.15
C ALA A 398 7.71 -8.59 20.56
N PRO A 399 7.70 -9.47 21.58
CA PRO A 399 8.90 -10.17 22.06
C PRO A 399 9.65 -10.91 20.94
N ASP A 400 8.94 -11.57 20.04
CA ASP A 400 9.56 -12.28 18.90
C ASP A 400 10.33 -11.31 17.98
N THR A 401 9.76 -10.14 17.72
CA THR A 401 10.46 -9.10 16.93
C THR A 401 11.72 -8.61 17.66
N ALA A 402 11.64 -8.42 18.96
CA ALA A 402 12.80 -8.04 19.77
C ALA A 402 13.89 -9.12 19.73
N SER A 403 13.51 -10.39 19.88
CA SER A 403 14.42 -11.55 19.79
C SER A 403 15.12 -11.61 18.43
N ASN A 404 14.38 -11.38 17.34
CA ASN A 404 14.94 -11.37 15.98
C ASN A 404 15.93 -10.21 15.78
N VAL A 405 15.64 -9.02 16.31
CA VAL A 405 16.56 -7.88 16.25
C VAL A 405 17.83 -8.17 17.05
N HIS A 406 17.71 -8.76 18.24
CA HIS A 406 18.86 -9.16 19.06
C HIS A 406 19.70 -10.23 18.39
N LEU A 407 19.07 -11.24 17.78
CA LEU A 407 19.75 -12.26 16.99
C LEU A 407 20.59 -11.65 15.86
N LEU A 408 19.99 -10.76 15.07
CA LEU A 408 20.68 -10.11 13.95
C LEU A 408 21.88 -9.28 14.42
N ARG A 409 21.75 -8.54 15.50
CA ARG A 409 22.87 -7.78 16.09
C ARG A 409 23.98 -8.70 16.57
N LYS A 410 23.65 -9.74 17.34
CA LYS A 410 24.61 -10.73 17.80
C LYS A 410 25.39 -11.35 16.65
N LEU A 411 24.69 -11.80 15.58
CA LEU A 411 25.35 -12.39 14.42
C LEU A 411 26.24 -11.38 13.67
N ALA A 412 25.80 -10.11 13.60
CA ALA A 412 26.60 -9.07 12.97
C ALA A 412 27.88 -8.74 13.74
N ASP A 413 27.79 -8.67 15.07
CA ASP A 413 28.95 -8.41 15.94
C ASP A 413 29.94 -9.57 15.91
N GLU A 414 29.46 -10.81 15.89
CA GLU A 414 30.28 -12.02 15.96
C GLU A 414 30.90 -12.40 14.59
N TYR A 415 30.11 -12.37 13.51
CA TYR A 415 30.53 -12.92 12.21
C TYR A 415 30.70 -11.87 11.09
N ALA A 416 30.19 -10.66 11.27
CA ALA A 416 30.32 -9.59 10.29
C ALA A 416 30.83 -8.26 10.90
N PRO A 417 31.95 -8.29 11.66
CA PRO A 417 32.50 -7.07 12.25
C PRO A 417 32.95 -6.08 11.17
N HIS A 418 33.22 -4.82 11.58
CA HIS A 418 33.78 -3.76 10.74
C HIS A 418 33.00 -3.45 9.45
N GLY A 419 31.70 -3.68 9.44
CA GLY A 419 30.88 -3.36 8.29
C GLY A 419 30.82 -4.45 7.21
N ARG A 420 31.36 -5.64 7.45
CA ARG A 420 31.26 -6.78 6.54
C ARG A 420 29.79 -7.08 6.21
N SER A 421 29.51 -7.45 4.98
CA SER A 421 28.16 -7.78 4.51
C SER A 421 27.62 -9.07 5.14
N PHE A 422 26.31 -9.28 5.03
CA PHE A 422 25.63 -10.52 5.41
C PHE A 422 24.46 -10.77 4.46
N VAL A 423 23.90 -11.97 4.49
CA VAL A 423 22.65 -12.30 3.80
C VAL A 423 21.58 -12.66 4.82
N ALA A 424 20.40 -12.07 4.68
CA ALA A 424 19.18 -12.43 5.42
C ALA A 424 18.08 -12.78 4.41
N ALA A 425 17.86 -14.06 4.18
CA ALA A 425 16.94 -14.57 3.18
C ALA A 425 15.84 -15.42 3.85
N PRO A 426 14.67 -15.56 3.24
CA PRO A 426 14.17 -14.79 2.08
C PRO A 426 13.42 -13.53 2.45
N PHE A 427 13.08 -13.28 3.75
CA PHE A 427 11.98 -12.38 4.11
C PHE A 427 12.36 -11.21 5.03
N TRP A 428 13.64 -10.94 5.29
CA TRP A 428 14.05 -9.90 6.23
C TRP A 428 14.83 -8.75 5.59
N PRO A 429 14.26 -8.04 4.60
CA PRO A 429 14.93 -6.87 4.01
C PRO A 429 15.23 -5.78 5.05
N GLY A 430 14.45 -5.68 6.13
CA GLY A 430 14.67 -4.74 7.24
C GLY A 430 15.91 -5.00 8.07
N ALA A 431 16.53 -6.18 7.95
CA ALA A 431 17.80 -6.48 8.61
C ALA A 431 18.94 -5.57 8.11
N TYR A 432 18.93 -5.26 6.82
CA TYR A 432 19.97 -4.43 6.21
C TYR A 432 19.98 -2.98 6.71
N PRO A 433 18.85 -2.23 6.67
CA PRO A 433 18.84 -0.87 7.22
C PRO A 433 18.99 -0.87 8.74
N LEU A 434 18.49 -1.90 9.46
CA LEU A 434 18.68 -2.06 10.91
C LEU A 434 20.17 -2.08 11.28
N LEU A 435 20.98 -2.78 10.52
CA LEU A 435 22.43 -2.93 10.75
C LEU A 435 23.28 -1.97 9.92
N ALA A 436 22.67 -1.01 9.23
CA ALA A 436 23.32 -0.06 8.35
C ALA A 436 24.22 -0.73 7.28
N ARG A 437 23.72 -1.81 6.65
CA ARG A 437 24.44 -2.60 5.63
C ARG A 437 23.69 -2.59 4.30
N LYS A 438 24.43 -2.84 3.22
CA LYS A 438 23.87 -3.16 1.91
C LYS A 438 23.67 -4.67 1.78
N SER A 439 22.54 -5.06 1.19
CA SER A 439 22.36 -6.47 0.78
C SER A 439 23.35 -6.83 -0.34
N PRO A 440 24.03 -7.98 -0.26
CA PRO A 440 24.78 -8.51 -1.39
C PRO A 440 23.86 -8.90 -2.56
N MET A 441 22.66 -9.39 -2.25
CA MET A 441 21.68 -9.81 -3.25
C MET A 441 20.86 -8.63 -3.75
N TRP A 442 20.50 -8.65 -5.03
CA TRP A 442 19.51 -7.74 -5.59
C TRP A 442 18.10 -8.11 -5.07
N GLU A 443 17.78 -9.39 -4.99
CA GLU A 443 16.49 -9.88 -4.50
C GLU A 443 16.48 -9.96 -2.97
N ILE A 444 16.07 -8.88 -2.34
CA ILE A 444 16.03 -8.76 -0.87
C ILE A 444 14.75 -9.33 -0.24
N TYR A 445 13.78 -9.76 -1.07
CA TYR A 445 12.50 -10.30 -0.64
C TYR A 445 12.04 -11.41 -1.60
N ALA A 446 12.57 -12.61 -1.39
CA ALA A 446 12.49 -13.75 -2.31
C ALA A 446 11.19 -14.55 -2.11
N LEU A 447 10.10 -14.08 -2.73
CA LEU A 447 8.77 -14.68 -2.60
C LEU A 447 8.43 -15.72 -3.68
N PHE A 448 9.02 -15.59 -4.86
CA PHE A 448 8.66 -16.39 -6.04
C PHE A 448 9.82 -17.22 -6.54
N PRO A 449 9.57 -18.39 -7.14
CA PRO A 449 10.61 -19.17 -7.79
C PRO A 449 11.35 -18.36 -8.86
N ARG A 450 12.66 -18.54 -8.91
CA ARG A 450 13.55 -17.92 -9.89
C ARG A 450 14.21 -18.95 -10.80
N ASN A 451 14.42 -18.55 -12.06
CA ASN A 451 15.14 -19.38 -13.00
C ASN A 451 16.64 -19.50 -12.67
N GLU A 452 17.31 -20.46 -13.27
CA GLU A 452 18.73 -20.77 -13.00
C GLU A 452 19.65 -19.58 -13.30
N VAL A 453 19.43 -18.88 -14.41
CA VAL A 453 20.25 -17.72 -14.81
C VAL A 453 20.23 -16.63 -13.75
N PHE A 454 19.05 -16.32 -13.24
CA PHE A 454 18.90 -15.33 -12.17
C PHE A 454 19.62 -15.80 -10.90
N GLN A 455 19.45 -17.05 -10.51
CA GLN A 455 20.09 -17.60 -9.31
C GLN A 455 21.62 -17.59 -9.43
N GLN A 456 22.20 -17.89 -10.60
CA GLN A 456 23.65 -17.82 -10.82
C GLN A 456 24.17 -16.38 -10.66
N LEU A 457 23.46 -15.37 -11.15
CA LEU A 457 23.82 -13.97 -10.95
C LEU A 457 23.80 -13.58 -9.46
N GLU A 458 22.82 -14.05 -8.70
CA GLU A 458 22.78 -13.80 -7.24
C GLU A 458 23.94 -14.51 -6.52
N ILE A 459 24.29 -15.73 -6.92
CA ILE A 459 25.45 -16.46 -6.39
C ILE A 459 26.75 -15.69 -6.64
N GLU A 460 26.94 -15.14 -7.84
CA GLU A 460 28.09 -14.30 -8.14
C GLU A 460 28.16 -13.05 -7.25
N ARG A 461 27.02 -12.41 -6.98
CA ARG A 461 26.93 -11.26 -6.06
C ARG A 461 27.28 -11.65 -4.63
N ILE A 462 26.77 -12.78 -4.13
CA ILE A 462 27.09 -13.30 -2.79
C ILE A 462 28.58 -13.59 -2.70
N ARG A 463 29.15 -14.27 -3.71
CA ARG A 463 30.58 -14.60 -3.76
C ARG A 463 31.46 -13.34 -3.76
N ALA A 464 31.12 -12.34 -4.57
CA ALA A 464 31.87 -11.10 -4.65
C ALA A 464 31.82 -10.28 -3.35
N ALA A 465 30.70 -10.33 -2.65
CA ALA A 465 30.50 -9.61 -1.39
C ALA A 465 31.14 -10.30 -0.19
N ASN A 466 31.42 -11.60 -0.28
CA ASN A 466 31.99 -12.43 0.79
C ASN A 466 31.34 -12.17 2.16
N PRO A 467 30.05 -12.47 2.35
CA PRO A 467 29.32 -12.14 3.58
C PRO A 467 29.90 -12.88 4.78
N GLY A 468 29.90 -12.24 5.95
CA GLY A 468 30.39 -12.82 7.19
C GLY A 468 29.48 -13.90 7.73
N PHE A 469 28.17 -13.75 7.53
CA PHE A 469 27.18 -14.77 7.85
C PHE A 469 26.01 -14.74 6.86
N ILE A 470 25.27 -15.86 6.83
CA ILE A 470 24.01 -16.01 6.12
C ILE A 470 22.98 -16.53 7.10
N LEU A 471 21.85 -15.86 7.20
CA LEU A 471 20.67 -16.30 7.92
C LEU A 471 19.59 -16.67 6.91
N ILE A 472 19.14 -17.92 6.92
CA ILE A 472 17.99 -18.39 6.15
C ILE A 472 16.82 -18.60 7.12
N TYR A 473 15.73 -17.88 6.92
CA TYR A 473 14.46 -18.15 7.61
C TYR A 473 13.68 -19.20 6.80
N ASP A 474 13.88 -20.47 7.14
CA ASP A 474 13.30 -21.61 6.41
C ASP A 474 11.84 -21.84 6.80
N LEU A 475 10.97 -20.94 6.33
CA LEU A 475 9.52 -20.97 6.56
C LEU A 475 8.78 -21.41 5.30
N SER A 476 7.80 -22.32 5.46
CA SER A 476 6.79 -22.58 4.44
C SER A 476 5.78 -21.42 4.42
N LEU A 477 6.02 -20.43 3.56
CA LEU A 477 5.18 -19.24 3.48
C LEU A 477 3.72 -19.64 3.16
N ASP A 478 2.77 -19.13 3.95
CA ASP A 478 1.34 -19.48 3.86
C ASP A 478 1.06 -21.00 4.02
N GLY A 479 1.94 -21.76 4.72
CA GLY A 479 1.85 -23.22 4.88
C GLY A 479 2.19 -24.01 3.61
N ARG A 480 2.78 -23.36 2.61
CA ARG A 480 3.10 -23.93 1.29
C ARG A 480 4.58 -24.31 1.21
N GLU A 481 4.84 -25.62 1.21
CA GLU A 481 6.22 -26.16 1.16
C GLU A 481 6.99 -25.73 -0.11
N GLU A 482 6.29 -25.58 -1.24
CA GLU A 482 6.87 -25.12 -2.48
C GLU A 482 7.40 -23.68 -2.42
N LEU A 483 6.99 -22.89 -1.42
CA LEU A 483 7.44 -21.52 -1.19
C LEU A 483 8.61 -21.40 -0.21
N ARG A 484 9.14 -22.51 0.32
CA ARG A 484 10.40 -22.46 1.08
C ARG A 484 11.54 -22.00 0.20
N PHE A 485 12.49 -21.27 0.78
CA PHE A 485 13.66 -20.75 0.06
C PHE A 485 14.43 -21.84 -0.70
N ARG A 486 14.64 -23.00 -0.10
CA ARG A 486 15.30 -24.14 -0.75
C ARG A 486 14.58 -24.65 -2.01
N ASN A 487 13.27 -24.43 -2.13
CA ASN A 487 12.46 -24.86 -3.27
C ASN A 487 12.32 -23.74 -4.32
N THR A 488 12.26 -22.49 -3.88
CA THR A 488 12.18 -21.33 -4.77
C THR A 488 13.54 -20.93 -5.35
N HIS A 489 14.63 -21.17 -4.59
CA HIS A 489 15.99 -20.77 -4.92
C HIS A 489 16.99 -21.92 -4.67
N PRO A 490 16.81 -23.11 -5.30
CA PRO A 490 17.59 -24.30 -4.99
C PRO A 490 19.09 -24.14 -5.24
N LEU A 491 19.49 -23.40 -6.29
CA LEU A 491 20.92 -23.22 -6.60
C LEU A 491 21.61 -22.31 -5.57
N ILE A 492 20.95 -21.23 -5.16
CA ILE A 492 21.48 -20.35 -4.11
C ILE A 492 21.58 -21.10 -2.78
N HIS A 493 20.54 -21.85 -2.44
CA HIS A 493 20.53 -22.66 -1.21
C HIS A 493 21.67 -23.68 -1.22
N GLN A 494 21.85 -24.43 -2.31
CA GLN A 494 22.96 -25.42 -2.44
C GLN A 494 24.31 -24.72 -2.36
N TYR A 495 24.50 -23.58 -3.05
CA TYR A 495 25.75 -22.82 -2.96
C TYR A 495 26.08 -22.42 -1.51
N ILE A 496 25.10 -22.05 -0.71
CA ILE A 496 25.29 -21.71 0.70
C ILE A 496 25.76 -22.94 1.48
N LEU A 497 25.15 -24.11 1.28
CA LEU A 497 25.51 -25.34 1.96
C LEU A 497 26.94 -25.78 1.62
N ASP A 498 27.40 -25.55 0.39
CA ASP A 498 28.72 -26.01 -0.09
C ASP A 498 29.86 -25.05 0.31
N ASN A 499 29.58 -23.80 0.64
CA ASN A 499 30.61 -22.76 0.82
C ASN A 499 30.60 -22.06 2.19
N PHE A 500 29.64 -22.38 3.06
CA PHE A 500 29.54 -21.79 4.39
C PHE A 500 29.35 -22.86 5.46
N GLU A 501 29.92 -22.62 6.64
CA GLU A 501 29.85 -23.56 7.76
C GLU A 501 28.59 -23.31 8.60
N PRO A 502 27.81 -24.34 8.95
CA PRO A 502 26.66 -24.17 9.82
C PRO A 502 27.06 -23.72 11.23
N VAL A 503 26.32 -22.76 11.79
CA VAL A 503 26.49 -22.31 13.17
C VAL A 503 25.51 -23.11 14.05
N PRO A 504 26.00 -23.90 15.01
CA PRO A 504 25.13 -24.66 15.91
C PRO A 504 24.43 -23.76 16.92
N GLY A 505 23.30 -24.22 17.47
CA GLY A 505 22.61 -23.53 18.57
C GLY A 505 21.73 -22.37 18.11
N SER A 506 21.12 -22.48 16.93
CA SER A 506 20.07 -21.54 16.51
C SER A 506 18.96 -21.45 17.56
N PRO A 507 18.47 -20.24 17.88
CA PRO A 507 17.41 -20.05 18.88
C PRO A 507 16.03 -20.59 18.42
N ASP A 508 15.86 -20.78 17.11
CA ASP A 508 14.63 -21.31 16.51
C ASP A 508 15.03 -22.29 15.38
N PRO A 509 14.40 -23.48 15.31
CA PRO A 509 14.67 -24.45 14.25
C PRO A 509 14.41 -23.93 12.82
N ALA A 510 13.56 -22.90 12.68
CA ALA A 510 13.30 -22.25 11.40
C ALA A 510 14.47 -21.35 10.92
N TYR A 511 15.42 -21.01 11.80
CA TYR A 511 16.58 -20.20 11.44
C TYR A 511 17.80 -21.08 11.18
N GLN A 512 18.19 -21.17 9.93
CA GLN A 512 19.43 -21.80 9.52
C GLN A 512 20.50 -20.71 9.40
N ILE A 513 21.55 -20.83 10.21
CA ILE A 513 22.63 -19.84 10.30
C ILE A 513 23.91 -20.47 9.79
N TYR A 514 24.59 -19.76 8.91
CA TYR A 514 25.87 -20.16 8.34
C TYR A 514 26.87 -19.01 8.48
N LYS A 515 28.13 -19.34 8.73
CA LYS A 515 29.25 -18.39 8.77
C LYS A 515 30.22 -18.63 7.61
N SER A 516 30.92 -17.58 7.22
CA SER A 516 32.08 -17.74 6.31
C SER A 516 33.17 -18.60 6.98
N ALA A 517 33.76 -19.51 6.25
CA ALA A 517 34.91 -20.31 6.68
C ALA A 517 36.13 -19.44 7.03
#